data_001b8b4997bb4a013c21d94fc4fdcb11
#
_entry.id   001b8b4997bb4a013c21d94fc4fdcb11
#
_cell.length_a   1.000
_cell.length_b   1.000
_cell.length_c   1.000
_cell.angle_alpha   90.00
_cell.angle_beta   90.00
_cell.angle_gamma   90.00
#
_symmetry.space_group_name_H-M   'P 1'
#
loop_
_entity.id
_entity.type
_entity.pdbx_description
1 polymer ?
#
loop_
_entity_poly.entity_id
_entity_poly.type
_entity_poly.pdbx_seq_one_letter_code
_entity_poly.pdbx_strand_id
1 'polypeptide(L)'
;MNFFLHKNTTILVLAPIIVVASITFGFWFKFEKNITGFFLIGETFKKSPFLDENKILIVKNEVGYDGQQFLSLAFDPLMNHEGTLESLDNPRYRAKRILLPLVSNFLSLGEYKLIPYVFVILNSIGILTIFFMFYIIQKNKQSYYLLTLAIPGIWIVLRISTAEIIANTLILTSYFFIQQKKVKASFLFLMLACLTKETMIIFTISYGLVFLIKKDFKKIFVLAFFFIPFYIWHIYLIYKFGLGRDFD
;
A
#
# COMPACT_ATOMS: atom_id res chain seq x y z
N MET A 1 -2.61 39.74 -1.57
CA MET A 1 -2.04 38.49 -2.10
C MET A 1 -1.18 37.73 -1.10
N ASN A 2 -0.45 38.39 -0.20
CA ASN A 2 0.45 37.70 0.78
C ASN A 2 -0.25 36.94 1.93
N PHE A 3 -1.46 37.30 2.33
CA PHE A 3 -2.19 36.65 3.43
C PHE A 3 -2.68 35.23 3.08
N PHE A 4 -3.06 35.00 1.83
CA PHE A 4 -3.50 33.66 1.36
C PHE A 4 -2.34 32.69 1.18
N LEU A 5 -1.15 33.17 0.82
CA LEU A 5 0.06 32.34 0.74
C LEU A 5 0.51 31.85 2.12
N HIS A 6 0.41 32.68 3.15
CA HIS A 6 0.77 32.32 4.53
C HIS A 6 -0.17 31.25 5.11
N LYS A 7 -1.47 31.32 4.83
CA LYS A 7 -2.47 30.37 5.33
C LYS A 7 -2.28 28.97 4.74
N ASN A 8 -1.92 28.87 3.46
CA ASN A 8 -1.68 27.60 2.79
C ASN A 8 -0.39 26.91 3.28
N THR A 9 0.67 27.67 3.58
CA THR A 9 1.94 27.11 4.08
C THR A 9 1.78 26.50 5.47
N THR A 10 1.03 27.12 6.35
CA THR A 10 0.75 26.59 7.70
C THR A 10 0.04 25.24 7.62
N ILE A 11 -0.94 25.09 6.75
CA ILE A 11 -1.70 23.83 6.58
C ILE A 11 -0.83 22.72 5.99
N LEU A 12 0.07 23.04 5.05
CA LEU A 12 1.00 22.07 4.47
C LEU A 12 1.97 21.51 5.50
N VAL A 13 2.32 22.29 6.51
CA VAL A 13 3.18 21.83 7.64
C VAL A 13 2.37 21.03 8.65
N LEU A 14 1.10 21.36 8.88
CA LEU A 14 0.26 20.67 9.86
C LEU A 14 -0.02 19.20 9.48
N ALA A 15 -0.17 18.88 8.19
CA ALA A 15 -0.47 17.50 7.79
C ALA A 15 0.63 16.50 8.18
N PRO A 16 1.92 16.74 7.89
CA PRO A 16 3.00 15.90 8.41
C PRO A 16 3.01 15.80 9.94
N ILE A 17 2.78 16.92 10.64
CA ILE A 17 2.74 16.93 12.11
C ILE A 17 1.62 16.01 12.64
N ILE A 18 0.41 16.10 12.07
CA ILE A 18 -0.72 15.26 12.47
C ILE A 18 -0.41 13.78 12.25
N VAL A 19 0.17 13.43 11.09
CA VAL A 19 0.52 12.03 10.78
C VAL A 19 1.58 11.51 11.75
N VAL A 20 2.67 12.27 11.95
CA VAL A 20 3.74 11.89 12.89
C VAL A 20 3.22 11.81 14.31
N ALA A 21 2.43 12.77 14.77
CA ALA A 21 1.82 12.76 16.10
C ALA A 21 0.92 11.53 16.32
N SER A 22 0.11 11.16 15.31
CA SER A 22 -0.77 9.99 15.38
C SER A 22 0.01 8.68 15.51
N ILE A 23 1.11 8.53 14.75
CA ILE A 23 1.99 7.36 14.83
C ILE A 23 2.70 7.32 16.17
N THR A 24 3.26 8.45 16.60
CA THR A 24 3.97 8.57 17.88
C THR A 24 3.02 8.25 19.04
N PHE A 25 1.80 8.79 19.02
CA PHE A 25 0.79 8.51 20.02
C PHE A 25 0.43 7.02 20.04
N GLY A 26 0.16 6.42 18.87
CA GLY A 26 -0.12 4.98 18.76
C GLY A 26 1.03 4.14 19.32
N PHE A 27 2.25 4.43 18.92
CA PHE A 27 3.45 3.70 19.34
C PHE A 27 3.67 3.78 20.86
N TRP A 28 3.63 5.00 21.45
CA TRP A 28 3.97 5.22 22.86
C TRP A 28 2.85 4.83 23.82
N PHE A 29 1.59 5.16 23.49
CA PHE A 29 0.49 5.06 24.45
C PHE A 29 -0.43 3.86 24.20
N LYS A 30 -0.54 3.38 22.96
CA LYS A 30 -1.44 2.29 22.62
C LYS A 30 -0.74 0.95 22.43
N PHE A 31 0.46 0.95 21.88
CA PHE A 31 1.18 -0.24 21.51
C PHE A 31 2.42 -0.49 22.38
N GLU A 32 2.53 0.13 23.55
CA GLU A 32 3.57 -0.12 24.54
C GLU A 32 4.99 -0.06 23.96
N LYS A 33 5.25 0.87 23.05
CA LYS A 33 6.47 1.04 22.28
C LYS A 33 6.80 -0.14 21.34
N ASN A 34 5.78 -0.92 20.98
CA ASN A 34 5.94 -2.05 20.08
C ASN A 34 5.37 -1.72 18.71
N ILE A 35 6.24 -1.66 17.69
CA ILE A 35 5.85 -1.33 16.31
C ILE A 35 4.90 -2.37 15.69
N THR A 36 4.95 -3.63 16.17
CA THR A 36 4.08 -4.69 15.66
C THR A 36 2.61 -4.48 16.00
N GLY A 37 2.31 -3.60 16.98
CA GLY A 37 0.94 -3.19 17.29
C GLY A 37 0.18 -2.53 16.12
N PHE A 38 0.90 -1.99 15.14
CA PHE A 38 0.31 -1.46 13.91
C PHE A 38 -0.13 -2.54 12.91
N PHE A 39 0.07 -3.81 13.19
CA PHE A 39 -0.28 -4.90 12.27
C PHE A 39 -1.47 -5.74 12.73
N LEU A 40 -1.94 -5.51 13.96
CA LEU A 40 -3.04 -6.23 14.58
C LEU A 40 -2.84 -7.77 14.48
N ILE A 41 -1.74 -8.24 15.11
CA ILE A 41 -1.37 -9.66 15.11
C ILE A 41 -2.28 -10.38 16.12
N GLY A 42 -3.05 -11.36 15.63
CA GLY A 42 -3.96 -12.14 16.46
C GLY A 42 -3.29 -13.32 17.15
N GLU A 43 -3.88 -13.76 18.23
CA GLU A 43 -3.40 -14.92 19.00
C GLU A 43 -3.66 -16.25 18.28
N THR A 44 -4.83 -16.39 17.66
CA THR A 44 -5.34 -17.68 17.17
C THR A 44 -4.77 -18.09 15.82
N PHE A 45 -4.31 -17.15 15.02
CA PHE A 45 -3.75 -17.46 13.70
C PHE A 45 -2.23 -17.68 13.77
N LYS A 46 -1.70 -18.58 12.92
CA LYS A 46 -0.27 -18.87 12.87
C LYS A 46 0.54 -17.64 12.50
N LYS A 47 1.59 -17.36 13.27
CA LYS A 47 2.47 -16.22 13.05
C LYS A 47 3.59 -16.58 12.09
N SER A 48 4.16 -15.56 11.46
CA SER A 48 5.36 -15.74 10.64
C SER A 48 6.52 -16.33 11.47
N PRO A 49 7.29 -17.27 10.91
CA PRO A 49 8.44 -17.87 11.60
C PRO A 49 9.56 -16.86 11.89
N PHE A 50 9.52 -15.68 11.28
CA PHE A 50 10.49 -14.60 11.49
C PHE A 50 10.10 -13.65 12.65
N LEU A 51 8.94 -13.87 13.27
CA LEU A 51 8.48 -13.12 14.44
C LEU A 51 8.84 -13.84 15.73
N ASP A 52 9.49 -13.15 16.66
CA ASP A 52 9.70 -13.61 18.03
C ASP A 52 8.44 -13.27 18.84
N GLU A 53 7.64 -14.28 19.19
CA GLU A 53 6.37 -14.11 19.89
C GLU A 53 6.51 -13.36 21.22
N ASN A 54 7.66 -13.42 21.87
CA ASN A 54 7.95 -12.71 23.11
C ASN A 54 8.20 -11.21 22.91
N LYS A 55 8.40 -10.77 21.66
CA LYS A 55 8.75 -9.39 21.31
C LYS A 55 7.69 -8.69 20.47
N ILE A 56 6.55 -9.32 20.21
CA ILE A 56 5.46 -8.75 19.44
C ILE A 56 4.24 -8.49 20.31
N LEU A 57 3.43 -7.52 19.88
CA LEU A 57 2.15 -7.24 20.53
C LEU A 57 1.07 -8.13 19.92
N ILE A 58 0.59 -9.09 20.70
CA ILE A 58 -0.46 -10.04 20.28
C ILE A 58 -1.79 -9.58 20.85
N VAL A 59 -2.84 -9.55 20.02
CA VAL A 59 -4.20 -9.29 20.45
C VAL A 59 -4.87 -10.61 20.81
N LYS A 60 -5.19 -10.75 22.11
CA LYS A 60 -5.77 -11.98 22.67
C LYS A 60 -7.16 -12.26 22.13
N ASN A 61 -7.45 -13.55 21.94
CA ASN A 61 -8.74 -14.05 21.42
C ASN A 61 -9.13 -13.53 20.04
N GLU A 62 -8.18 -12.96 19.25
CA GLU A 62 -8.42 -12.45 17.91
C GLU A 62 -7.68 -13.28 16.86
N VAL A 63 -8.24 -13.33 15.66
CA VAL A 63 -7.59 -14.00 14.50
C VAL A 63 -6.45 -13.14 13.93
N GLY A 64 -6.50 -11.84 14.18
CA GLY A 64 -5.63 -10.87 13.54
C GLY A 64 -6.27 -10.25 12.29
N TYR A 65 -5.47 -9.50 11.52
CA TYR A 65 -5.98 -8.79 10.36
C TYR A 65 -5.00 -8.86 9.17
N ASP A 66 -5.37 -8.27 8.05
CA ASP A 66 -4.57 -8.25 6.81
C ASP A 66 -3.12 -7.77 7.03
N GLY A 67 -2.89 -6.85 7.97
CA GLY A 67 -1.54 -6.37 8.32
C GLY A 67 -0.60 -7.50 8.76
N GLN A 68 -1.09 -8.45 9.55
CA GLN A 68 -0.30 -9.66 9.92
C GLN A 68 0.12 -10.44 8.67
N GLN A 69 -0.79 -10.61 7.72
CA GLN A 69 -0.55 -11.34 6.47
C GLN A 69 0.49 -10.61 5.60
N PHE A 70 0.35 -9.28 5.46
CA PHE A 70 1.32 -8.48 4.72
C PHE A 70 2.70 -8.43 5.38
N LEU A 71 2.75 -8.44 6.71
CA LEU A 71 4.01 -8.50 7.44
C LEU A 71 4.71 -9.84 7.21
N SER A 72 3.97 -10.96 7.21
CA SER A 72 4.52 -12.28 6.89
C SER A 72 5.12 -12.32 5.48
N LEU A 73 4.42 -11.75 4.48
CA LEU A 73 4.95 -11.61 3.13
C LEU A 73 6.15 -10.67 3.05
N ALA A 74 6.21 -9.62 3.89
CA ALA A 74 7.33 -8.69 3.87
C ALA A 74 8.61 -9.32 4.42
N PHE A 75 8.52 -10.31 5.31
CA PHE A 75 9.69 -11.07 5.75
C PHE A 75 10.23 -12.02 4.68
N ASP A 76 9.36 -12.63 3.90
CA ASP A 76 9.72 -13.58 2.83
C ASP A 76 8.83 -13.38 1.60
N PRO A 77 9.11 -12.35 0.77
CA PRO A 77 8.25 -11.98 -0.36
C PRO A 77 8.12 -13.06 -1.44
N LEU A 78 9.11 -13.95 -1.55
CA LEU A 78 9.08 -15.07 -2.48
C LEU A 78 8.48 -16.35 -1.87
N MET A 79 8.11 -16.29 -0.58
CA MET A 79 7.49 -17.41 0.14
C MET A 79 8.31 -18.70 0.05
N ASN A 80 9.62 -18.58 0.23
CA ASN A 80 10.54 -19.70 0.12
C ASN A 80 10.56 -20.57 1.40
N HIS A 81 10.16 -19.99 2.53
CA HIS A 81 10.06 -20.68 3.79
C HIS A 81 8.64 -21.27 3.96
N GLU A 82 8.55 -22.56 4.30
CA GLU A 82 7.26 -23.26 4.46
C GLU A 82 6.39 -22.59 5.54
N GLY A 83 6.97 -22.18 6.66
CA GLY A 83 6.26 -21.44 7.71
C GLY A 83 5.67 -20.10 7.28
N THR A 84 6.19 -19.48 6.20
CA THR A 84 5.56 -18.28 5.61
C THR A 84 4.21 -18.65 4.99
N LEU A 85 4.14 -19.75 4.24
CA LEU A 85 2.88 -20.20 3.63
C LEU A 85 1.84 -20.54 4.71
N GLU A 86 2.25 -21.19 5.78
CA GLU A 86 1.37 -21.55 6.89
C GLU A 86 0.89 -20.35 7.71
N SER A 87 1.63 -19.23 7.66
CA SER A 87 1.25 -17.96 8.33
C SER A 87 0.32 -17.08 7.48
N LEU A 88 -0.13 -17.55 6.31
CA LEU A 88 -1.07 -16.86 5.42
C LEU A 88 -2.39 -17.64 5.35
N ASP A 89 -3.51 -16.94 5.49
CA ASP A 89 -4.84 -17.54 5.39
C ASP A 89 -5.12 -18.09 3.99
N ASN A 90 -4.68 -17.37 2.97
CA ASN A 90 -4.71 -17.81 1.58
C ASN A 90 -3.44 -17.30 0.88
N PRO A 91 -2.36 -18.10 0.84
CA PRO A 91 -1.06 -17.69 0.32
C PRO A 91 -1.13 -17.13 -1.11
N ARG A 92 -1.85 -17.79 -1.99
CA ARG A 92 -1.99 -17.36 -3.38
C ARG A 92 -2.71 -16.02 -3.51
N TYR A 93 -3.79 -15.82 -2.78
CA TYR A 93 -4.53 -14.56 -2.77
C TYR A 93 -3.70 -13.42 -2.19
N ARG A 94 -3.05 -13.67 -1.04
CA ARG A 94 -2.21 -12.67 -0.38
C ARG A 94 -1.01 -12.25 -1.22
N ALA A 95 -0.37 -13.20 -1.88
CA ALA A 95 0.78 -12.96 -2.75
C ALA A 95 0.48 -12.12 -3.99
N LYS A 96 -0.78 -11.98 -4.42
CA LYS A 96 -1.15 -11.04 -5.50
C LYS A 96 -0.85 -9.58 -5.13
N ARG A 97 -0.83 -9.24 -3.83
CA ARG A 97 -0.63 -7.90 -3.26
C ARG A 97 0.82 -7.69 -2.82
N ILE A 98 1.76 -8.03 -3.67
CA ILE A 98 3.16 -8.17 -3.29
C ILE A 98 3.93 -6.85 -3.15
N LEU A 99 3.50 -5.76 -3.83
CA LEU A 99 4.35 -4.58 -3.97
C LEU A 99 4.80 -4.00 -2.62
N LEU A 100 3.87 -3.74 -1.70
CA LEU A 100 4.21 -3.12 -0.41
C LEU A 100 5.09 -4.05 0.45
N PRO A 101 4.79 -5.35 0.62
CA PRO A 101 5.69 -6.31 1.24
C PRO A 101 7.10 -6.34 0.63
N LEU A 102 7.18 -6.44 -0.70
CA LEU A 102 8.45 -6.51 -1.42
C LEU A 102 9.29 -5.24 -1.23
N VAL A 103 8.67 -4.06 -1.35
CA VAL A 103 9.36 -2.77 -1.15
C VAL A 103 9.80 -2.61 0.30
N SER A 104 9.00 -3.06 1.27
CA SER A 104 9.37 -3.01 2.69
C SER A 104 10.58 -3.91 2.98
N ASN A 105 10.62 -5.12 2.44
CA ASN A 105 11.77 -6.01 2.54
C ASN A 105 13.03 -5.40 1.91
N PHE A 106 12.90 -4.89 0.68
CA PHE A 106 14.01 -4.30 -0.07
C PHE A 106 14.61 -3.08 0.64
N LEU A 107 13.78 -2.15 1.13
CA LEU A 107 14.23 -0.94 1.81
C LEU A 107 14.81 -1.21 3.21
N SER A 108 14.41 -2.30 3.85
CA SER A 108 15.01 -2.75 5.11
C SER A 108 16.27 -3.61 4.90
N LEU A 109 16.73 -3.77 3.64
CA LEU A 109 17.87 -4.61 3.27
C LEU A 109 17.75 -6.06 3.80
N GLY A 110 16.52 -6.55 3.95
CA GLY A 110 16.22 -7.87 4.51
C GLY A 110 16.41 -7.98 6.03
N GLU A 111 16.73 -6.86 6.74
CA GLU A 111 16.81 -6.86 8.19
C GLU A 111 15.40 -6.93 8.80
N TYR A 112 15.05 -8.10 9.34
CA TYR A 112 13.70 -8.39 9.84
C TYR A 112 13.19 -7.40 10.87
N LYS A 113 14.06 -6.89 11.74
CA LYS A 113 13.67 -5.90 12.78
C LYS A 113 13.24 -4.57 12.20
N LEU A 114 13.75 -4.19 11.02
CA LEU A 114 13.43 -2.92 10.37
C LEU A 114 12.17 -2.98 9.51
N ILE A 115 11.79 -4.16 9.02
CA ILE A 115 10.64 -4.35 8.12
C ILE A 115 9.35 -3.71 8.66
N PRO A 116 8.93 -3.94 9.92
CA PRO A 116 7.71 -3.32 10.45
C PRO A 116 7.76 -1.79 10.47
N TYR A 117 8.91 -1.20 10.78
CA TYR A 117 9.10 0.25 10.77
C TYR A 117 8.99 0.82 9.35
N VAL A 118 9.71 0.21 8.39
CA VAL A 118 9.67 0.62 6.98
C VAL A 118 8.25 0.54 6.44
N PHE A 119 7.51 -0.51 6.77
CA PHE A 119 6.12 -0.70 6.34
C PHE A 119 5.20 0.44 6.84
N VAL A 120 5.29 0.79 8.12
CA VAL A 120 4.52 1.90 8.72
C VAL A 120 4.93 3.24 8.12
N ILE A 121 6.23 3.46 7.88
CA ILE A 121 6.74 4.68 7.23
C ILE A 121 6.20 4.81 5.81
N LEU A 122 6.21 3.73 5.02
CA LEU A 122 5.66 3.74 3.65
C LEU A 122 4.17 4.10 3.65
N ASN A 123 3.36 3.51 4.52
CA ASN A 123 1.96 3.88 4.66
C ASN A 123 1.79 5.35 5.05
N SER A 124 2.62 5.87 5.92
CA SER A 124 2.62 7.27 6.34
C SER A 124 2.95 8.22 5.19
N ILE A 125 3.97 7.87 4.40
CA ILE A 125 4.32 8.59 3.16
C ILE A 125 3.15 8.53 2.18
N GLY A 126 2.45 7.39 2.07
CA GLY A 126 1.25 7.24 1.26
C GLY A 126 0.16 8.23 1.65
N ILE A 127 -0.15 8.38 2.95
CA ILE A 127 -1.13 9.35 3.46
C ILE A 127 -0.74 10.78 3.06
N LEU A 128 0.52 11.14 3.30
CA LEU A 128 1.02 12.48 2.95
C LEU A 128 0.96 12.72 1.45
N THR A 129 1.28 11.70 0.64
CA THR A 129 1.22 11.81 -0.82
C THR A 129 -0.23 12.02 -1.29
N ILE A 130 -1.22 11.29 -0.74
CA ILE A 130 -2.63 11.53 -1.04
C ILE A 130 -3.01 12.97 -0.71
N PHE A 131 -2.66 13.45 0.48
CA PHE A 131 -2.92 14.83 0.90
C PHE A 131 -2.32 15.85 -0.08
N PHE A 132 -1.03 15.72 -0.40
CA PHE A 132 -0.35 16.65 -1.32
C PHE A 132 -0.87 16.53 -2.76
N MET A 133 -1.25 15.36 -3.24
CA MET A 133 -1.85 15.20 -4.56
C MET A 133 -3.19 15.92 -4.65
N PHE A 134 -4.05 15.79 -3.64
CA PHE A 134 -5.30 16.56 -3.61
C PHE A 134 -5.04 18.06 -3.55
N TYR A 135 -4.05 18.53 -2.77
CA TYR A 135 -3.64 19.92 -2.76
C TYR A 135 -3.24 20.43 -4.15
N ILE A 136 -2.41 19.66 -4.87
CA ILE A 136 -1.93 20.03 -6.20
C ILE A 136 -3.06 19.99 -7.25
N ILE A 137 -3.92 18.97 -7.20
CA ILE A 137 -5.00 18.80 -8.19
C ILE A 137 -6.08 19.89 -8.04
N GLN A 138 -6.38 20.30 -6.83
CA GLN A 138 -7.47 21.24 -6.56
C GLN A 138 -7.15 22.72 -6.88
N LYS A 139 -5.91 23.03 -7.26
CA LYS A 139 -5.47 24.37 -7.71
C LYS A 139 -6.41 25.53 -7.29
N ASN A 140 -6.24 26.07 -6.10
CA ASN A 140 -6.96 27.27 -5.59
C ASN A 140 -8.43 27.10 -5.17
N LYS A 141 -9.01 25.91 -5.15
CA LYS A 141 -10.33 25.73 -4.53
C LYS A 141 -10.15 25.37 -3.06
N GLN A 142 -10.56 26.30 -2.20
CA GLN A 142 -10.74 26.19 -0.75
C GLN A 142 -10.37 24.82 -0.13
N SER A 143 -9.59 24.82 0.90
CA SER A 143 -9.18 23.81 1.91
C SER A 143 -9.79 22.38 1.91
N TYR A 144 -10.46 21.96 0.83
CA TYR A 144 -11.09 20.62 0.73
C TYR A 144 -10.08 19.47 0.81
N TYR A 145 -8.80 19.71 0.47
CA TYR A 145 -7.73 18.73 0.64
C TYR A 145 -7.54 18.33 2.11
N LEU A 146 -7.95 19.18 3.08
CA LEU A 146 -7.97 18.84 4.49
C LEU A 146 -8.96 17.71 4.82
N LEU A 147 -10.03 17.58 4.05
CA LEU A 147 -11.01 16.51 4.23
C LEU A 147 -10.37 15.13 4.04
N THR A 148 -9.25 15.03 3.33
CA THR A 148 -8.52 13.76 3.18
C THR A 148 -8.04 13.25 4.53
N LEU A 149 -7.62 14.13 5.44
CA LEU A 149 -7.21 13.75 6.80
C LEU A 149 -8.40 13.43 7.71
N ALA A 150 -9.61 13.87 7.35
CA ALA A 150 -10.83 13.54 8.06
C ALA A 150 -11.45 12.19 7.66
N ILE A 151 -10.90 11.50 6.64
CA ILE A 151 -11.39 10.19 6.19
C ILE A 151 -11.00 9.12 7.22
N PRO A 152 -11.94 8.51 7.96
CA PRO A 152 -11.59 7.52 9.00
C PRO A 152 -10.82 6.31 8.44
N GLY A 153 -11.12 5.90 7.20
CA GLY A 153 -10.47 4.78 6.54
C GLY A 153 -8.95 4.94 6.42
N ILE A 154 -8.44 6.16 6.26
CA ILE A 154 -6.98 6.42 6.22
C ILE A 154 -6.31 6.03 7.53
N TRP A 155 -6.91 6.41 8.66
CA TRP A 155 -6.37 6.12 10.00
C TRP A 155 -6.53 4.65 10.38
N ILE A 156 -7.63 4.02 9.95
CA ILE A 156 -7.85 2.59 10.14
C ILE A 156 -6.76 1.82 9.40
N VAL A 157 -6.53 2.11 8.11
CA VAL A 157 -5.52 1.43 7.30
C VAL A 157 -4.11 1.63 7.85
N LEU A 158 -3.78 2.84 8.35
CA LEU A 158 -2.51 3.08 9.03
C LEU A 158 -2.37 2.18 10.28
N ARG A 159 -3.44 2.08 11.08
CA ARG A 159 -3.45 1.31 12.33
C ARG A 159 -3.29 -0.19 12.12
N ILE A 160 -3.82 -0.72 11.03
CA ILE A 160 -3.79 -2.16 10.72
C ILE A 160 -2.80 -2.50 9.60
N SER A 161 -2.03 -1.53 9.14
CA SER A 161 -0.93 -1.64 8.15
C SER A 161 -1.31 -2.44 6.92
N THR A 162 -2.40 -2.04 6.24
CA THR A 162 -2.82 -2.67 5.00
C THR A 162 -2.36 -1.90 3.75
N ALA A 163 -2.55 -2.47 2.57
CA ALA A 163 -1.99 -1.95 1.33
C ALA A 163 -2.84 -0.86 0.64
N GLU A 164 -4.05 -0.57 1.14
CA GLU A 164 -5.03 0.32 0.50
C GLU A 164 -4.52 1.74 0.30
N ILE A 165 -3.80 2.29 1.28
CA ILE A 165 -3.23 3.65 1.17
C ILE A 165 -2.26 3.73 0.01
N ILE A 166 -1.34 2.77 -0.10
CA ILE A 166 -0.34 2.75 -1.16
C ILE A 166 -1.00 2.54 -2.53
N ALA A 167 -1.98 1.63 -2.63
CA ALA A 167 -2.72 1.41 -3.86
C ALA A 167 -3.43 2.69 -4.35
N ASN A 168 -4.14 3.38 -3.45
CA ASN A 168 -4.81 4.63 -3.77
C ASN A 168 -3.83 5.77 -4.11
N THR A 169 -2.70 5.85 -3.41
CA THR A 169 -1.62 6.79 -3.72
C THR A 169 -1.11 6.61 -5.13
N LEU A 170 -0.86 5.36 -5.55
CA LEU A 170 -0.36 5.03 -6.87
C LEU A 170 -1.40 5.34 -7.97
N ILE A 171 -2.69 5.09 -7.73
CA ILE A 171 -3.77 5.47 -8.67
C ILE A 171 -3.86 7.00 -8.81
N LEU A 172 -3.83 7.76 -7.71
CA LEU A 172 -3.86 9.23 -7.78
C LEU A 172 -2.62 9.77 -8.51
N THR A 173 -1.46 9.18 -8.28
CA THR A 173 -0.22 9.53 -8.97
C THR A 173 -0.30 9.20 -10.46
N SER A 174 -0.86 8.04 -10.82
CA SER A 174 -1.14 7.68 -12.22
C SER A 174 -2.07 8.71 -12.89
N TYR A 175 -3.17 9.07 -12.20
CA TYR A 175 -4.11 10.08 -12.69
C TYR A 175 -3.43 11.45 -12.88
N PHE A 176 -2.61 11.88 -11.94
CA PHE A 176 -1.84 13.12 -12.06
C PHE A 176 -0.94 13.12 -13.30
N PHE A 177 -0.21 12.04 -13.54
CA PHE A 177 0.69 11.95 -14.69
C PHE A 177 -0.05 11.90 -16.03
N ILE A 178 -1.22 11.27 -16.11
CA ILE A 178 -2.01 11.29 -17.35
C ILE A 178 -2.53 12.70 -17.66
N GLN A 179 -2.92 13.48 -16.64
CA GLN A 179 -3.29 14.89 -16.81
C GLN A 179 -2.12 15.76 -17.30
N GLN A 180 -0.89 15.40 -16.90
CA GLN A 180 0.34 16.05 -17.38
C GLN A 180 0.81 15.53 -18.75
N LYS A 181 0.01 14.70 -19.44
CA LYS A 181 0.34 14.04 -20.71
C LYS A 181 1.57 13.10 -20.62
N LYS A 182 2.03 12.74 -19.43
CA LYS A 182 3.14 11.81 -19.17
C LYS A 182 2.61 10.37 -19.12
N VAL A 183 2.16 9.87 -20.25
CA VAL A 183 1.44 8.59 -20.37
C VAL A 183 2.24 7.40 -19.83
N LYS A 184 3.54 7.32 -20.13
CA LYS A 184 4.41 6.22 -19.68
C LYS A 184 4.50 6.17 -18.15
N ALA A 185 4.71 7.33 -17.50
CA ALA A 185 4.75 7.40 -16.04
C ALA A 185 3.39 6.99 -15.44
N SER A 186 2.28 7.46 -16.01
CA SER A 186 0.94 7.04 -15.58
C SER A 186 0.78 5.52 -15.62
N PHE A 187 1.20 4.85 -16.69
CA PHE A 187 1.07 3.39 -16.83
C PHE A 187 1.96 2.63 -15.86
N LEU A 188 3.16 3.14 -15.57
CA LEU A 188 4.03 2.58 -14.53
C LEU A 188 3.33 2.58 -13.16
N PHE A 189 2.80 3.73 -12.75
CA PHE A 189 2.11 3.83 -11.45
C PHE A 189 0.82 3.00 -11.40
N LEU A 190 0.13 2.87 -12.52
CA LEU A 190 -1.06 2.03 -12.65
C LEU A 190 -0.73 0.54 -12.46
N MET A 191 0.34 0.06 -13.09
CA MET A 191 0.85 -1.31 -12.94
C MET A 191 1.28 -1.57 -11.49
N LEU A 192 2.03 -0.64 -10.86
CA LEU A 192 2.41 -0.75 -9.46
C LEU A 192 1.19 -0.79 -8.54
N ALA A 193 0.14 -0.02 -8.83
CA ALA A 193 -1.12 -0.09 -8.08
C ALA A 193 -1.76 -1.48 -8.15
N CYS A 194 -1.76 -2.12 -9.33
CA CYS A 194 -2.28 -3.48 -9.50
C CYS A 194 -1.47 -4.54 -8.74
N LEU A 195 -0.14 -4.37 -8.63
CA LEU A 195 0.72 -5.22 -7.78
C LEU A 195 0.52 -4.95 -6.27
N THR A 196 -0.04 -3.80 -5.92
CA THR A 196 -0.37 -3.48 -4.53
C THR A 196 -1.74 -4.02 -4.12
N LYS A 197 -2.71 -3.96 -5.02
CA LYS A 197 -4.06 -4.47 -4.82
C LYS A 197 -4.71 -4.84 -6.15
N GLU A 198 -5.12 -6.08 -6.29
CA GLU A 198 -5.66 -6.65 -7.54
C GLU A 198 -6.89 -5.90 -8.07
N THR A 199 -7.72 -5.34 -7.17
CA THR A 199 -8.91 -4.57 -7.56
C THR A 199 -8.59 -3.30 -8.36
N MET A 200 -7.34 -2.81 -8.31
CA MET A 200 -6.89 -1.65 -9.09
C MET A 200 -6.87 -1.92 -10.60
N ILE A 201 -7.00 -3.18 -11.01
CA ILE A 201 -7.15 -3.57 -12.44
C ILE A 201 -8.35 -2.87 -13.10
N ILE A 202 -9.37 -2.49 -12.34
CA ILE A 202 -10.55 -1.76 -12.84
C ILE A 202 -10.11 -0.44 -13.51
N PHE A 203 -9.15 0.27 -12.93
CA PHE A 203 -8.61 1.50 -13.52
C PHE A 203 -7.83 1.22 -14.81
N THR A 204 -7.10 0.09 -14.86
CA THR A 204 -6.40 -0.33 -16.08
C THR A 204 -7.37 -0.62 -17.21
N ILE A 205 -8.44 -1.35 -16.93
CA ILE A 205 -9.51 -1.63 -17.88
C ILE A 205 -10.14 -0.32 -18.36
N SER A 206 -10.43 0.61 -17.43
CA SER A 206 -10.99 1.92 -17.76
C SER A 206 -10.10 2.72 -18.71
N TYR A 207 -8.78 2.77 -18.49
CA TYR A 207 -7.84 3.41 -19.40
C TYR A 207 -7.80 2.68 -20.75
N GLY A 208 -7.76 1.36 -20.76
CA GLY A 208 -7.82 0.55 -21.99
C GLY A 208 -9.05 0.86 -22.83
N LEU A 209 -10.23 0.90 -22.20
CA LEU A 209 -11.49 1.24 -22.86
C LEU A 209 -11.50 2.65 -23.45
N VAL A 210 -11.00 3.65 -22.70
CA VAL A 210 -10.90 5.03 -23.20
C VAL A 210 -10.00 5.09 -24.45
N PHE A 211 -8.86 4.39 -24.45
CA PHE A 211 -7.96 4.39 -25.60
C PHE A 211 -8.53 3.58 -26.78
N LEU A 212 -9.28 2.52 -26.50
CA LEU A 212 -9.99 1.74 -27.54
C LEU A 212 -11.07 2.59 -28.24
N ILE A 213 -11.90 3.31 -27.48
CA ILE A 213 -12.91 4.23 -28.02
C ILE A 213 -12.26 5.32 -28.87
N LYS A 214 -11.10 5.85 -28.41
CA LYS A 214 -10.33 6.86 -29.14
C LYS A 214 -9.50 6.29 -30.30
N LYS A 215 -9.55 4.98 -30.56
CA LYS A 215 -8.75 4.25 -31.55
C LYS A 215 -7.24 4.50 -31.42
N ASP A 216 -6.76 4.76 -30.19
CA ASP A 216 -5.34 5.00 -29.90
C ASP A 216 -4.65 3.68 -29.54
N PHE A 217 -4.52 2.80 -30.53
CA PHE A 217 -3.90 1.47 -30.36
C PHE A 217 -2.44 1.55 -29.89
N LYS A 218 -1.74 2.64 -30.21
CA LYS A 218 -0.36 2.85 -29.74
C LYS A 218 -0.31 2.92 -28.21
N LYS A 219 -1.24 3.63 -27.59
CA LYS A 219 -1.30 3.70 -26.10
C LYS A 219 -1.73 2.39 -25.48
N ILE A 220 -2.62 1.63 -26.12
CA ILE A 220 -3.00 0.29 -25.66
C ILE A 220 -1.78 -0.62 -25.65
N PHE A 221 -0.97 -0.61 -26.72
CA PHE A 221 0.25 -1.41 -26.78
C PHE A 221 1.28 -1.01 -25.71
N VAL A 222 1.46 0.29 -25.51
CA VAL A 222 2.36 0.79 -24.45
C VAL A 222 1.83 0.40 -23.06
N LEU A 223 0.52 0.45 -22.82
CA LEU A 223 -0.10 -0.02 -21.57
C LEU A 223 0.22 -1.50 -21.34
N ALA A 224 -0.02 -2.36 -22.33
CA ALA A 224 0.28 -3.79 -22.22
C ALA A 224 1.77 -4.06 -21.93
N PHE A 225 2.67 -3.30 -22.55
CA PHE A 225 4.12 -3.40 -22.31
C PHE A 225 4.47 -3.07 -20.85
N PHE A 226 3.90 -2.00 -20.28
CA PHE A 226 4.16 -1.64 -18.88
C PHE A 226 3.62 -2.68 -17.89
N PHE A 227 2.68 -3.51 -18.29
CA PHE A 227 2.12 -4.58 -17.46
C PHE A 227 2.93 -5.89 -17.49
N ILE A 228 4.03 -5.97 -18.23
CA ILE A 228 4.90 -7.15 -18.25
C ILE A 228 5.31 -7.62 -16.85
N PRO A 229 5.79 -6.75 -15.91
CA PRO A 229 6.14 -7.20 -14.56
C PRO A 229 4.95 -7.78 -13.77
N PHE A 230 3.75 -7.23 -13.97
CA PHE A 230 2.53 -7.75 -13.38
C PHE A 230 2.24 -9.18 -13.90
N TYR A 231 2.34 -9.41 -15.20
CA TYR A 231 2.14 -10.74 -15.78
C TYR A 231 3.20 -11.74 -15.33
N ILE A 232 4.47 -11.33 -15.28
CA ILE A 232 5.58 -12.18 -14.80
C ILE A 232 5.29 -12.63 -13.36
N TRP A 233 4.85 -11.71 -12.49
CA TRP A 233 4.50 -12.05 -11.11
C TRP A 233 3.35 -13.07 -11.04
N HIS A 234 2.30 -12.87 -11.83
CA HIS A 234 1.16 -13.81 -11.85
C HIS A 234 1.53 -15.17 -12.43
N ILE A 235 2.41 -15.22 -13.43
CA ILE A 235 2.95 -16.50 -13.95
C ILE A 235 3.76 -17.21 -12.87
N TYR A 236 4.59 -16.48 -12.11
CA TYR A 236 5.30 -17.05 -10.97
C TYR A 236 4.34 -17.63 -9.92
N LEU A 237 3.25 -16.94 -9.60
CA LEU A 237 2.24 -17.46 -8.67
C LEU A 237 1.54 -18.71 -9.21
N ILE A 238 1.23 -18.78 -10.51
CA ILE A 238 0.68 -19.96 -11.15
C ILE A 238 1.66 -21.12 -11.08
N TYR A 239 2.94 -20.89 -11.35
CA TYR A 239 3.98 -21.90 -11.23
C TYR A 239 4.11 -22.42 -9.79
N LYS A 240 4.05 -21.53 -8.79
CA LYS A 240 4.23 -21.87 -7.38
C LYS A 240 3.02 -22.57 -6.76
N PHE A 241 1.81 -22.16 -7.10
CA PHE A 241 0.55 -22.63 -6.46
C PHE A 241 -0.36 -23.43 -7.40
N GLY A 242 -0.01 -23.58 -8.67
CA GLY A 242 -0.88 -24.20 -9.67
C GLY A 242 -2.00 -23.28 -10.16
N LEU A 243 -2.94 -23.86 -10.95
CA LEU A 243 -4.11 -23.17 -11.50
C LEU A 243 -5.35 -23.26 -10.60
N GLY A 244 -5.22 -23.73 -9.36
CA GLY A 244 -6.32 -23.87 -8.39
C GLY A 244 -7.11 -22.55 -8.17
N ARG A 245 -8.30 -22.65 -7.58
CA ARG A 245 -9.10 -21.47 -7.20
C ARG A 245 -8.49 -20.82 -5.96
N ASP A 246 -8.72 -19.52 -5.79
CA ASP A 246 -8.20 -18.74 -4.64
C ASP A 246 -8.88 -19.13 -3.31
N PHE A 247 -9.88 -20.01 -3.32
CA PHE A 247 -10.72 -20.37 -2.17
C PHE A 247 -10.82 -21.90 -1.94
N ASP A 248 -9.93 -22.70 -2.54
CA ASP A 248 -9.83 -24.13 -2.29
C ASP A 248 -8.87 -24.45 -1.16
#